data_22a8d873afc1e8feb050adc20a6ccd0f
#
_entry.id   22a8d873afc1e8feb050adc20a6ccd0f
#
_cell.length_a   1.000
_cell.length_b   1.000
_cell.length_c   1.000
_cell.angle_alpha   90.00
_cell.angle_beta   90.00
_cell.angle_gamma   90.00
#
_symmetry.space_group_name_H-M   'P 1'
#
loop_
_entity.id
_entity.type
_entity.pdbx_description
1 polymer ?
#
loop_
_entity_poly.entity_id
_entity_poly.type
_entity_poly.pdbx_seq_one_letter_code
_entity_poly.pdbx_strand_id
1 'polypeptide(L)'
;MKTSTPLLFASGALAAPSGNLEARQSCAKVHVFGARESTVPQGYGSSQAMIQLIQGAYPGTTSEAIVYPAAGGDAYGSSVTAGISAVVNQVSAYAKQCPDSALVMVGYSQGGQITDDAFCGGPDGSSMSGSASPLPAEVGTHVKAIILMGDPRNVPGLAYNVGTAKAGGFAARPSGYTCPVYADRIKSYCDAEDPYCSNGNNAQHHQQYVQIYGQQALAFVKQKVGSV
;
A
#
# COMPACT_ATOMS: atom_id res chain seq x y z
N MET A 1 -0.77 -67.08 -58.85
CA MET A 1 -0.39 -66.74 -57.45
C MET A 1 -0.48 -65.24 -57.28
N LYS A 2 -1.53 -64.79 -56.60
CA LYS A 2 -1.75 -63.35 -56.28
C LYS A 2 -1.38 -63.09 -54.83
N THR A 3 -0.34 -62.32 -54.65
CA THR A 3 0.12 -61.95 -53.30
C THR A 3 -0.58 -60.65 -52.94
N SER A 4 -1.41 -60.68 -51.87
CA SER A 4 -2.06 -59.52 -51.26
C SER A 4 -1.20 -58.97 -50.12
N THR A 5 -0.83 -57.69 -50.20
CA THR A 5 -0.12 -56.96 -49.12
C THR A 5 -1.14 -56.27 -48.27
N PRO A 6 -1.08 -56.38 -46.92
CA PRO A 6 -1.96 -55.64 -46.05
C PRO A 6 -1.42 -54.22 -45.81
N LEU A 7 -2.29 -53.20 -45.94
CA LEU A 7 -2.03 -51.84 -45.53
C LEU A 7 -2.19 -51.72 -44.00
N LEU A 8 -1.11 -51.30 -43.31
CA LEU A 8 -1.17 -50.84 -41.91
C LEU A 8 -1.64 -49.40 -41.86
N PHE A 9 -2.77 -49.15 -41.21
CA PHE A 9 -3.18 -47.81 -40.82
C PHE A 9 -2.51 -47.44 -39.48
N ALA A 10 -1.62 -46.46 -39.51
CA ALA A 10 -1.07 -45.85 -38.29
C ALA A 10 -2.08 -44.82 -37.77
N SER A 11 -2.71 -45.11 -36.63
CA SER A 11 -3.53 -44.18 -35.90
C SER A 11 -2.64 -43.20 -35.11
N GLY A 12 -2.50 -41.99 -35.65
CA GLY A 12 -1.84 -40.88 -34.91
C GLY A 12 -2.73 -40.34 -33.79
N ALA A 13 -2.35 -40.59 -32.56
CA ALA A 13 -2.97 -39.93 -31.42
C ALA A 13 -2.50 -38.47 -31.37
N LEU A 14 -3.41 -37.54 -31.60
CA LEU A 14 -3.19 -36.11 -31.34
C LEU A 14 -3.20 -35.89 -29.82
N ALA A 15 -2.02 -35.69 -29.24
CA ALA A 15 -1.90 -35.20 -27.85
C ALA A 15 -2.40 -33.75 -27.85
N ALA A 16 -3.51 -33.51 -27.15
CA ALA A 16 -3.96 -32.16 -26.84
C ALA A 16 -2.95 -31.49 -25.90
N PRO A 17 -2.58 -30.22 -26.08
CA PRO A 17 -1.72 -29.53 -25.16
C PRO A 17 -2.45 -29.44 -23.84
N SER A 18 -1.90 -30.08 -22.78
CA SER A 18 -2.28 -29.86 -21.40
C SER A 18 -1.85 -28.45 -21.01
N GLY A 19 -2.76 -27.48 -21.24
CA GLY A 19 -2.61 -26.15 -20.70
C GLY A 19 -2.54 -26.25 -19.18
N ASN A 20 -1.42 -25.84 -18.60
CA ASN A 20 -1.32 -25.62 -17.18
C ASN A 20 -2.43 -24.65 -16.78
N LEU A 21 -3.48 -25.19 -16.18
CA LEU A 21 -4.42 -24.42 -15.38
C LEU A 21 -3.64 -24.01 -14.11
N GLU A 22 -2.84 -22.93 -14.21
CA GLU A 22 -2.45 -22.21 -13.02
C GLU A 22 -3.75 -21.89 -12.30
N ALA A 23 -3.90 -22.45 -11.11
CA ALA A 23 -5.05 -22.17 -10.26
C ALA A 23 -5.15 -20.65 -10.16
N ARG A 24 -6.16 -20.04 -10.79
CA ARG A 24 -6.45 -18.62 -10.65
C ARG A 24 -6.61 -18.39 -9.17
N GLN A 25 -5.63 -17.74 -8.55
CA GLN A 25 -5.73 -17.32 -7.16
C GLN A 25 -7.02 -16.51 -7.06
N SER A 26 -7.98 -17.01 -6.29
CA SER A 26 -9.29 -16.37 -6.19
C SER A 26 -9.10 -14.98 -5.57
N CYS A 27 -9.44 -13.95 -6.34
CA CYS A 27 -9.32 -12.58 -5.88
C CYS A 27 -10.22 -12.33 -4.66
N ALA A 28 -9.64 -11.81 -3.59
CA ALA A 28 -10.41 -11.39 -2.44
C ALA A 28 -11.24 -10.14 -2.77
N LYS A 29 -12.40 -10.00 -2.13
CA LYS A 29 -13.20 -8.77 -2.31
C LYS A 29 -12.53 -7.54 -1.73
N VAL A 30 -11.77 -7.71 -0.65
CA VAL A 30 -10.91 -6.68 -0.06
C VAL A 30 -9.48 -7.19 -0.01
N HIS A 31 -8.53 -6.35 -0.41
CA HIS A 31 -7.10 -6.64 -0.27
C HIS A 31 -6.40 -5.45 0.38
N VAL A 32 -5.50 -5.74 1.33
CA VAL A 32 -4.80 -4.72 2.11
C VAL A 32 -3.30 -4.80 1.85
N PHE A 33 -2.71 -3.70 1.40
CA PHE A 33 -1.27 -3.53 1.38
C PHE A 33 -0.79 -2.88 2.67
N GLY A 34 0.27 -3.41 3.27
CA GLY A 34 0.91 -2.85 4.46
C GLY A 34 2.34 -2.44 4.21
N ALA A 35 2.66 -1.19 4.51
CA ALA A 35 4.02 -0.65 4.42
C ALA A 35 4.56 -0.36 5.82
N ARG A 36 5.65 -1.04 6.20
CA ARG A 36 6.26 -0.95 7.52
C ARG A 36 7.09 0.31 7.73
N GLU A 37 7.43 0.60 8.95
CA GLU A 37 8.37 1.62 9.37
C GLU A 37 9.83 1.24 9.09
N SER A 38 10.74 2.21 9.26
CA SER A 38 12.19 2.04 9.10
C SER A 38 12.76 1.00 10.05
N THR A 39 13.82 0.31 9.62
CA THR A 39 14.66 -0.61 10.40
C THR A 39 13.97 -1.88 10.91
N VAL A 40 12.73 -2.09 10.55
CA VAL A 40 11.97 -3.30 10.87
C VAL A 40 12.17 -4.35 9.76
N PRO A 41 12.30 -5.64 10.11
CA PRO A 41 12.41 -6.73 9.13
C PRO A 41 11.24 -6.76 8.14
N GLN A 42 11.45 -7.37 6.96
CA GLN A 42 10.39 -7.55 5.97
C GLN A 42 9.13 -8.15 6.57
N GLY A 43 8.00 -7.51 6.30
CA GLY A 43 6.69 -7.81 6.85
C GLY A 43 5.85 -6.53 6.95
N TYR A 44 4.88 -6.52 7.85
CA TYR A 44 3.96 -5.39 8.00
C TYR A 44 4.42 -4.34 9.03
N GLY A 45 5.35 -4.69 9.93
CA GLY A 45 5.73 -3.82 11.04
C GLY A 45 4.52 -3.40 11.88
N SER A 46 4.50 -2.16 12.32
CA SER A 46 3.41 -1.59 13.13
C SER A 46 2.08 -1.47 12.36
N SER A 47 2.09 -1.53 11.03
CA SER A 47 0.84 -1.56 10.23
C SER A 47 0.05 -2.86 10.41
N GLN A 48 0.67 -3.94 10.91
CA GLN A 48 0.04 -5.25 11.08
C GLN A 48 -1.23 -5.19 11.93
N ALA A 49 -1.21 -4.45 13.02
CA ALA A 49 -2.37 -4.36 13.92
C ALA A 49 -3.58 -3.71 13.22
N MET A 50 -3.35 -2.70 12.36
CA MET A 50 -4.42 -2.08 11.57
C MET A 50 -4.96 -3.04 10.49
N ILE A 51 -4.08 -3.81 9.85
CA ILE A 51 -4.46 -4.84 8.86
C ILE A 51 -5.35 -5.90 9.53
N GLN A 52 -5.00 -6.36 10.73
CA GLN A 52 -5.81 -7.33 11.49
C GLN A 52 -7.21 -6.79 11.83
N LEU A 53 -7.33 -5.50 12.17
CA LEU A 53 -8.63 -4.86 12.37
C LEU A 53 -9.49 -4.90 11.10
N ILE A 54 -8.87 -4.63 9.93
CA ILE A 54 -9.57 -4.68 8.64
C ILE A 54 -9.98 -6.11 8.31
N GLN A 55 -9.08 -7.09 8.48
CA GLN A 55 -9.37 -8.51 8.25
C GLN A 55 -10.48 -9.04 9.16
N GLY A 56 -10.54 -8.60 10.41
CA GLY A 56 -11.62 -8.91 11.33
C GLY A 56 -12.98 -8.32 10.91
N ALA A 57 -12.96 -7.17 10.23
CA ALA A 57 -14.18 -6.51 9.75
C ALA A 57 -14.68 -7.04 8.41
N TYR A 58 -13.79 -7.59 7.59
CA TYR A 58 -14.07 -8.13 6.26
C TYR A 58 -13.50 -9.55 6.14
N PRO A 59 -14.25 -10.59 6.54
CA PRO A 59 -13.82 -11.98 6.43
C PRO A 59 -13.42 -12.34 4.99
N GLY A 60 -12.30 -13.04 4.84
CA GLY A 60 -11.74 -13.38 3.53
C GLY A 60 -10.83 -12.30 2.92
N THR A 61 -10.58 -11.20 3.64
CA THR A 61 -9.57 -10.21 3.24
C THR A 61 -8.19 -10.82 3.17
N THR A 62 -7.53 -10.66 2.03
CA THR A 62 -6.11 -10.98 1.85
C THR A 62 -5.24 -9.76 2.10
N SER A 63 -3.95 -9.98 2.36
CA SER A 63 -3.00 -8.88 2.56
C SER A 63 -1.63 -9.18 1.99
N GLU A 64 -0.90 -8.12 1.65
CA GLU A 64 0.46 -8.17 1.13
C GLU A 64 1.32 -7.09 1.77
N ALA A 65 2.54 -7.43 2.17
CA ALA A 65 3.50 -6.46 2.68
C ALA A 65 4.28 -5.84 1.51
N ILE A 66 4.44 -4.52 1.53
CA ILE A 66 5.29 -3.82 0.56
C ILE A 66 6.74 -4.25 0.74
N VAL A 67 7.35 -4.73 -0.34
CA VAL A 67 8.72 -5.25 -0.36
C VAL A 67 9.69 -4.12 -0.72
N TYR A 68 10.33 -3.56 0.29
CA TYR A 68 11.29 -2.47 0.11
C TYR A 68 12.35 -2.51 1.22
N PRO A 69 13.47 -1.77 1.12
CA PRO A 69 14.55 -1.85 2.11
C PRO A 69 14.15 -1.46 3.52
N ALA A 70 13.29 -0.45 3.70
CA ALA A 70 12.94 0.17 4.98
C ALA A 70 14.19 0.59 5.77
N ALA A 71 15.22 1.07 5.08
CA ALA A 71 16.46 1.48 5.70
C ALA A 71 16.32 2.85 6.38
N GLY A 72 17.04 3.03 7.49
CA GLY A 72 17.19 4.30 8.18
C GLY A 72 18.55 4.96 7.90
N GLY A 73 18.85 6.06 8.60
CA GLY A 73 20.12 6.78 8.48
C GLY A 73 20.41 7.27 7.07
N ASP A 74 21.65 7.17 6.63
CA ASP A 74 22.11 7.66 5.31
C ASP A 74 21.42 6.96 4.12
N ALA A 75 20.88 5.76 4.32
CA ALA A 75 20.16 5.01 3.29
C ALA A 75 18.64 5.33 3.27
N TYR A 76 18.14 6.24 4.12
CA TYR A 76 16.73 6.56 4.20
C TYR A 76 16.14 7.01 2.85
N GLY A 77 16.74 7.99 2.21
CA GLY A 77 16.26 8.55 0.93
C GLY A 77 16.22 7.52 -0.20
N SER A 78 17.25 6.69 -0.34
CA SER A 78 17.28 5.62 -1.33
C SER A 78 16.23 4.53 -1.03
N SER A 79 16.01 4.24 0.25
CA SER A 79 14.97 3.31 0.71
C SER A 79 13.57 3.83 0.37
N VAL A 80 13.30 5.13 0.55
CA VAL A 80 12.03 5.75 0.17
C VAL A 80 11.82 5.66 -1.34
N THR A 81 12.83 6.00 -2.15
CA THR A 81 12.75 5.89 -3.62
C THR A 81 12.39 4.47 -4.07
N ALA A 82 13.06 3.47 -3.49
CA ALA A 82 12.76 2.06 -3.76
C ALA A 82 11.35 1.68 -3.28
N GLY A 83 10.93 2.21 -2.13
CA GLY A 83 9.62 1.96 -1.54
C GLY A 83 8.47 2.52 -2.38
N ILE A 84 8.61 3.74 -2.92
CA ILE A 84 7.62 4.34 -3.84
C ILE A 84 7.43 3.42 -5.06
N SER A 85 8.53 3.00 -5.67
CA SER A 85 8.49 2.09 -6.82
C SER A 85 7.83 0.75 -6.46
N ALA A 86 8.10 0.22 -5.27
CA ALA A 86 7.48 -1.02 -4.80
C ALA A 86 5.97 -0.87 -4.61
N VAL A 87 5.49 0.22 -3.99
CA VAL A 87 4.05 0.50 -3.87
C VAL A 87 3.39 0.55 -5.24
N VAL A 88 3.93 1.35 -6.16
CA VAL A 88 3.38 1.48 -7.52
C VAL A 88 3.30 0.14 -8.23
N ASN A 89 4.37 -0.65 -8.18
CA ASN A 89 4.45 -1.94 -8.87
C ASN A 89 3.51 -2.99 -8.25
N GLN A 90 3.52 -3.17 -6.92
CA GLN A 90 2.70 -4.18 -6.26
C GLN A 90 1.21 -3.87 -6.36
N VAL A 91 0.82 -2.60 -6.12
CA VAL A 91 -0.59 -2.18 -6.23
C VAL A 91 -1.09 -2.31 -7.67
N SER A 92 -0.26 -1.90 -8.66
CA SER A 92 -0.62 -2.03 -10.08
C SER A 92 -0.75 -3.50 -10.51
N ALA A 93 0.15 -4.36 -10.07
CA ALA A 93 0.10 -5.79 -10.38
C ALA A 93 -1.17 -6.44 -9.83
N TYR A 94 -1.50 -6.17 -8.56
CA TYR A 94 -2.70 -6.72 -7.93
C TYR A 94 -3.98 -6.16 -8.55
N ALA A 95 -4.08 -4.86 -8.79
CA ALA A 95 -5.24 -4.25 -9.44
C ALA A 95 -5.50 -4.83 -10.83
N LYS A 96 -4.44 -5.10 -11.60
CA LYS A 96 -4.55 -5.75 -12.92
C LYS A 96 -5.01 -7.20 -12.80
N GLN A 97 -4.52 -7.94 -11.81
CA GLN A 97 -4.88 -9.34 -11.59
C GLN A 97 -6.29 -9.48 -11.03
N CYS A 98 -6.70 -8.57 -10.14
CA CYS A 98 -7.93 -8.60 -9.37
C CYS A 98 -8.72 -7.28 -9.50
N PRO A 99 -9.26 -6.97 -10.70
CA PRO A 99 -9.85 -5.66 -10.97
C PRO A 99 -11.12 -5.35 -10.17
N ASP A 100 -11.78 -6.35 -9.59
CA ASP A 100 -13.01 -6.18 -8.80
C ASP A 100 -12.72 -6.07 -7.29
N SER A 101 -11.45 -6.17 -6.88
CA SER A 101 -11.06 -6.06 -5.48
C SER A 101 -11.04 -4.60 -5.00
N ALA A 102 -11.59 -4.35 -3.83
CA ALA A 102 -11.41 -3.09 -3.10
C ALA A 102 -10.03 -3.10 -2.44
N LEU A 103 -9.14 -2.18 -2.83
CA LEU A 103 -7.79 -2.09 -2.28
C LEU A 103 -7.73 -1.09 -1.13
N VAL A 104 -7.03 -1.44 -0.08
CA VAL A 104 -6.76 -0.58 1.09
C VAL A 104 -5.25 -0.51 1.30
N MET A 105 -4.74 0.71 1.52
CA MET A 105 -3.33 0.93 1.88
C MET A 105 -3.22 1.28 3.36
N VAL A 106 -2.24 0.71 4.04
CA VAL A 106 -1.86 1.06 5.41
C VAL A 106 -0.36 1.30 5.45
N GLY A 107 0.05 2.55 5.63
CA GLY A 107 1.45 2.95 5.74
C GLY A 107 1.79 3.45 7.14
N TYR A 108 2.91 3.00 7.70
CA TYR A 108 3.39 3.43 9.02
C TYR A 108 4.77 4.08 8.91
N SER A 109 4.94 5.29 9.44
CA SER A 109 6.23 6.01 9.44
C SER A 109 6.81 6.13 8.01
N GLN A 110 8.01 5.62 7.72
CA GLN A 110 8.56 5.56 6.36
C GLN A 110 7.61 4.86 5.38
N GLY A 111 6.85 3.83 5.85
CA GLY A 111 5.79 3.20 5.07
C GLY A 111 4.64 4.15 4.75
N GLY A 112 4.33 5.09 5.64
CA GLY A 112 3.42 6.21 5.40
C GLY A 112 3.94 7.10 4.29
N GLN A 113 5.21 7.52 4.40
CA GLN A 113 5.87 8.38 3.41
C GLN A 113 5.87 7.77 2.01
N ILE A 114 6.30 6.52 1.85
CA ILE A 114 6.33 5.89 0.52
C ILE A 114 4.94 5.70 -0.07
N THR A 115 3.93 5.50 0.78
CA THR A 115 2.53 5.42 0.37
C THR A 115 2.02 6.80 -0.05
N ASP A 116 2.23 7.83 0.77
CA ASP A 116 1.84 9.21 0.43
C ASP A 116 2.48 9.66 -0.89
N ASP A 117 3.78 9.43 -1.07
CA ASP A 117 4.50 9.79 -2.29
C ASP A 117 4.01 9.01 -3.52
N ALA A 118 3.70 7.72 -3.38
CA ALA A 118 3.20 6.90 -4.48
C ALA A 118 1.81 7.33 -4.96
N PHE A 119 0.95 7.83 -4.07
CA PHE A 119 -0.40 8.25 -4.42
C PHE A 119 -0.51 9.73 -4.76
N CYS A 120 0.17 10.56 -4.02
CA CYS A 120 0.04 12.00 -4.16
C CYS A 120 1.09 12.61 -5.09
N GLY A 121 2.22 11.94 -5.29
CA GLY A 121 3.33 12.46 -6.10
C GLY A 121 3.86 13.79 -5.56
N GLY A 122 4.32 14.63 -6.44
CA GLY A 122 4.72 16.00 -6.13
C GLY A 122 6.17 16.14 -5.67
N PRO A 123 6.57 17.39 -5.36
CA PRO A 123 7.93 17.68 -4.97
C PRO A 123 8.26 17.07 -3.62
N ASP A 124 9.46 16.52 -3.51
CA ASP A 124 10.00 16.05 -2.26
C ASP A 124 10.46 17.22 -1.40
N GLY A 125 10.37 17.04 -0.08
CA GLY A 125 11.01 17.93 0.86
C GLY A 125 12.55 17.78 0.80
N SER A 126 13.24 18.56 1.62
CA SER A 126 14.71 18.64 1.64
C SER A 126 15.45 17.33 1.94
N SER A 127 14.76 16.31 2.43
CA SER A 127 15.35 15.01 2.78
C SER A 127 15.23 13.94 1.69
N MET A 128 14.72 14.29 0.51
CA MET A 128 14.46 13.35 -0.57
C MET A 128 15.14 13.80 -1.86
N SER A 129 15.56 12.84 -2.66
CA SER A 129 16.11 13.09 -4.00
C SER A 129 15.06 12.81 -5.06
N GLY A 130 14.52 13.84 -5.69
CA GLY A 130 13.65 13.73 -6.85
C GLY A 130 12.16 13.86 -6.55
N SER A 131 11.35 13.83 -7.60
CA SER A 131 9.90 13.86 -7.54
C SER A 131 9.34 12.46 -7.72
N ALA A 132 8.38 12.09 -6.91
CA ALA A 132 7.67 10.83 -7.06
C ALA A 132 6.66 10.91 -8.21
N SER A 133 6.59 9.89 -9.05
CA SER A 133 5.51 9.74 -10.01
C SER A 133 4.34 9.05 -9.33
N PRO A 134 3.15 9.67 -9.33
CA PRO A 134 2.00 9.06 -8.68
C PRO A 134 1.57 7.79 -9.40
N LEU A 135 0.86 6.96 -8.66
CA LEU A 135 0.22 5.75 -9.19
C LEU A 135 -0.68 6.11 -10.40
N PRO A 136 -0.67 5.32 -11.50
CA PRO A 136 -1.57 5.55 -12.62
C PRO A 136 -3.03 5.69 -12.18
N ALA A 137 -3.75 6.67 -12.74
CA ALA A 137 -5.10 7.02 -12.30
C ALA A 137 -6.08 5.84 -12.39
N GLU A 138 -5.97 5.02 -13.42
CA GLU A 138 -6.78 3.81 -13.63
C GLU A 138 -6.57 2.79 -12.49
N VAL A 139 -5.33 2.60 -12.03
CA VAL A 139 -5.02 1.75 -10.88
C VAL A 139 -5.60 2.35 -9.60
N GLY A 140 -5.49 3.65 -9.45
CA GLY A 140 -6.00 4.37 -8.30
C GLY A 140 -7.52 4.25 -8.10
N THR A 141 -8.30 3.93 -9.12
CA THR A 141 -9.76 3.72 -8.99
C THR A 141 -10.12 2.54 -8.09
N HIS A 142 -9.25 1.54 -7.99
CA HIS A 142 -9.42 0.35 -7.15
C HIS A 142 -9.13 0.64 -5.68
N VAL A 143 -8.32 1.68 -5.38
CA VAL A 143 -7.94 2.03 -4.00
C VAL A 143 -9.06 2.82 -3.34
N LYS A 144 -9.65 2.26 -2.30
CA LYS A 144 -10.80 2.80 -1.60
C LYS A 144 -10.40 3.61 -0.37
N ALA A 145 -9.38 3.18 0.37
CA ALA A 145 -8.90 3.88 1.56
C ALA A 145 -7.38 3.83 1.66
N ILE A 146 -6.79 4.90 2.17
CA ILE A 146 -5.36 5.06 2.44
C ILE A 146 -5.23 5.56 3.88
N ILE A 147 -4.61 4.76 4.72
CA ILE A 147 -4.36 5.04 6.12
C ILE A 147 -2.87 5.29 6.32
N LEU A 148 -2.53 6.50 6.73
CA LEU A 148 -1.16 6.92 7.01
C LEU A 148 -1.02 7.17 8.51
N MET A 149 -0.07 6.53 9.16
CA MET A 149 0.17 6.63 10.60
C MET A 149 1.60 7.10 10.87
N GLY A 150 1.74 8.26 11.49
CA GLY A 150 3.05 8.84 11.78
C GLY A 150 3.83 9.22 10.51
N ASP A 151 3.15 9.66 9.47
CA ASP A 151 3.73 9.96 8.17
C ASP A 151 4.66 11.18 8.20
N PRO A 152 5.97 11.03 7.88
CA PRO A 152 6.90 12.16 7.81
C PRO A 152 6.54 13.25 6.80
N ARG A 153 5.68 12.95 5.83
CA ARG A 153 5.18 13.92 4.83
C ARG A 153 4.08 14.84 5.36
N ASN A 154 3.64 14.62 6.60
CA ASN A 154 2.56 15.40 7.20
C ASN A 154 2.76 16.91 7.04
N VAL A 155 1.70 17.59 6.59
CA VAL A 155 1.56 19.06 6.58
C VAL A 155 0.31 19.41 7.38
N PRO A 156 0.39 20.23 8.42
CA PRO A 156 -0.76 20.59 9.24
C PRO A 156 -1.85 21.30 8.44
N GLY A 157 -3.11 21.04 8.80
CA GLY A 157 -4.26 21.74 8.23
C GLY A 157 -4.85 21.13 6.97
N LEU A 158 -4.33 20.00 6.46
CA LEU A 158 -4.96 19.29 5.36
C LEU A 158 -6.25 18.60 5.82
N ALA A 159 -7.26 18.56 4.96
CA ALA A 159 -8.61 18.07 5.31
C ALA A 159 -8.65 16.59 5.72
N TYR A 160 -7.65 15.83 5.37
CA TYR A 160 -7.53 14.42 5.71
C TYR A 160 -6.68 14.14 6.95
N ASN A 161 -6.11 15.18 7.57
CA ASN A 161 -5.33 15.01 8.80
C ASN A 161 -6.22 14.74 10.00
N VAL A 162 -5.73 13.88 10.88
CA VAL A 162 -6.33 13.52 12.16
C VAL A 162 -5.24 13.57 13.23
N GLY A 163 -5.59 14.03 14.42
CA GLY A 163 -4.68 14.14 15.54
C GLY A 163 -4.40 15.58 15.94
N THR A 164 -3.37 15.77 16.76
CA THR A 164 -3.09 17.03 17.44
C THR A 164 -1.91 17.81 16.85
N ALA A 165 -1.24 17.28 15.82
CA ALA A 165 -0.07 17.89 15.20
C ALA A 165 -0.35 19.32 14.70
N LYS A 166 0.54 20.25 15.02
CA LYS A 166 0.52 21.66 14.57
C LYS A 166 1.76 22.01 13.74
N ALA A 167 2.74 21.11 13.69
CA ALA A 167 3.94 21.23 12.89
C ALA A 167 3.98 20.13 11.83
N GLY A 168 4.75 20.35 10.76
CA GLY A 168 5.01 19.34 9.75
C GLY A 168 6.02 18.30 10.21
N GLY A 169 6.03 17.15 9.53
CA GLY A 169 7.03 16.12 9.72
C GLY A 169 8.41 16.54 9.18
N PHE A 170 9.44 15.74 9.47
CA PHE A 170 10.81 16.08 9.05
C PHE A 170 10.99 16.05 7.52
N ALA A 171 10.12 15.34 6.80
CA ALA A 171 10.07 15.29 5.34
C ALA A 171 8.79 15.94 4.80
N ALA A 172 8.22 16.91 5.54
CA ALA A 172 6.96 17.55 5.20
C ALA A 172 6.93 18.03 3.74
N ARG A 173 5.78 17.88 3.10
CA ARG A 173 5.54 18.45 1.78
C ARG A 173 5.63 19.98 1.82
N PRO A 174 5.96 20.63 0.70
CA PRO A 174 5.90 22.09 0.61
C PRO A 174 4.53 22.63 1.02
N SER A 175 4.51 23.79 1.65
CA SER A 175 3.28 24.47 2.06
C SER A 175 2.35 24.68 0.84
N GLY A 176 1.08 24.42 1.02
CA GLY A 176 0.07 24.50 -0.03
C GLY A 176 -0.02 23.29 -0.96
N TYR A 177 0.88 22.31 -0.83
CA TYR A 177 0.75 21.07 -1.58
C TYR A 177 -0.37 20.20 -0.99
N THR A 178 -1.29 19.77 -1.82
CA THR A 178 -2.39 18.88 -1.47
C THR A 178 -2.34 17.62 -2.31
N CYS A 179 -3.13 16.62 -1.96
CA CYS A 179 -3.29 15.40 -2.72
C CYS A 179 -4.69 15.35 -3.36
N PRO A 180 -4.99 16.16 -4.38
CA PRO A 180 -6.36 16.43 -4.81
C PRO A 180 -7.10 15.19 -5.34
N VAL A 181 -6.36 14.23 -5.91
CA VAL A 181 -6.95 13.01 -6.50
C VAL A 181 -7.41 12.03 -5.41
N TYR A 182 -6.71 11.98 -4.28
CA TYR A 182 -6.96 10.98 -3.24
C TYR A 182 -7.36 11.57 -1.89
N ALA A 183 -7.43 12.89 -1.75
CA ALA A 183 -7.70 13.56 -0.47
C ALA A 183 -8.96 13.02 0.25
N ASP A 184 -9.99 12.64 -0.49
CA ASP A 184 -11.22 12.06 0.04
C ASP A 184 -11.07 10.60 0.50
N ARG A 185 -9.99 9.92 0.12
CA ARG A 185 -9.67 8.51 0.44
C ARG A 185 -8.53 8.37 1.43
N ILE A 186 -7.92 9.47 1.87
CA ILE A 186 -6.82 9.48 2.84
C ILE A 186 -7.34 9.81 4.23
N LYS A 187 -6.75 9.17 5.25
CA LYS A 187 -6.66 9.65 6.63
C LYS A 187 -5.23 9.52 7.10
N SER A 188 -4.64 10.66 7.51
CA SER A 188 -3.27 10.77 7.99
C SER A 188 -3.28 11.14 9.48
N TYR A 189 -2.79 10.25 10.31
CA TYR A 189 -2.80 10.35 11.77
C TYR A 189 -1.43 10.83 12.26
N CYS A 190 -1.42 12.00 12.89
CA CYS A 190 -0.22 12.59 13.47
C CYS A 190 -0.54 13.44 14.69
N ASP A 191 0.19 13.20 15.77
CA ASP A 191 0.05 13.93 17.03
C ASP A 191 1.23 14.87 17.31
N ALA A 192 0.99 15.88 18.12
CA ALA A 192 1.99 16.91 18.45
C ALA A 192 3.22 16.35 19.17
N GLU A 193 3.06 15.24 19.91
CA GLU A 193 4.15 14.59 20.63
C GLU A 193 5.14 13.85 19.74
N ASP A 194 4.72 13.47 18.53
CA ASP A 194 5.52 12.68 17.60
C ASP A 194 6.66 13.52 17.00
N PRO A 195 7.93 13.08 17.10
CA PRO A 195 9.07 13.79 16.52
C PRO A 195 9.27 13.58 15.02
N TYR A 196 8.55 12.65 14.39
CA TYR A 196 8.76 12.27 12.99
C TYR A 196 7.72 12.88 12.05
N CYS A 197 6.44 12.80 12.40
CA CYS A 197 5.36 13.41 11.62
C CYS A 197 5.00 14.83 12.10
N SER A 198 5.55 15.26 13.25
CA SER A 198 5.41 16.59 13.83
C SER A 198 6.78 17.01 14.40
N ASN A 199 6.79 17.90 15.39
CA ASN A 199 8.01 18.39 16.04
C ASN A 199 8.06 18.08 17.54
N GLY A 200 7.42 17.01 17.98
CA GLY A 200 7.43 16.56 19.36
C GLY A 200 8.77 15.92 19.75
N ASN A 201 8.79 15.32 20.93
CA ASN A 201 9.98 14.67 21.47
C ASN A 201 9.71 13.29 22.10
N ASN A 202 8.54 12.71 21.83
CA ASN A 202 8.12 11.42 22.35
C ASN A 202 8.12 10.37 21.23
N ALA A 203 9.27 9.74 20.98
CA ALA A 203 9.39 8.69 19.98
C ALA A 203 8.53 7.45 20.29
N GLN A 204 8.16 7.22 21.57
CA GLN A 204 7.27 6.12 21.92
C GLN A 204 5.84 6.39 21.46
N HIS A 205 5.38 7.63 21.44
CA HIS A 205 4.07 8.02 20.90
C HIS A 205 3.93 7.61 19.44
N HIS A 206 5.03 7.74 18.68
CA HIS A 206 5.09 7.31 17.27
C HIS A 206 4.71 5.85 17.04
N GLN A 207 4.83 4.98 18.04
CA GLN A 207 4.47 3.55 17.95
C GLN A 207 3.02 3.24 18.36
N GLN A 208 2.22 4.24 18.74
CA GLN A 208 0.92 4.04 19.39
C GLN A 208 -0.29 4.34 18.51
N TYR A 209 -0.12 4.76 17.26
CA TYR A 209 -1.21 5.23 16.41
C TYR A 209 -2.34 4.23 16.23
N VAL A 210 -2.03 2.93 16.09
CA VAL A 210 -3.09 1.92 15.96
C VAL A 210 -3.87 1.75 17.28
N GLN A 211 -3.20 1.90 18.42
CA GLN A 211 -3.86 1.85 19.73
C GLN A 211 -4.79 3.05 19.94
N ILE A 212 -4.36 4.24 19.53
CA ILE A 212 -5.08 5.50 19.71
C ILE A 212 -6.20 5.64 18.68
N TYR A 213 -5.91 5.39 17.41
CA TYR A 213 -6.79 5.73 16.28
C TYR A 213 -7.30 4.53 15.50
N GLY A 214 -6.92 3.29 15.81
CA GLY A 214 -7.23 2.11 15.01
C GLY A 214 -8.72 1.93 14.74
N GLN A 215 -9.59 2.17 15.74
CA GLN A 215 -11.03 2.06 15.55
C GLN A 215 -11.60 3.19 14.67
N GLN A 216 -11.06 4.40 14.79
CA GLN A 216 -11.44 5.52 13.93
C GLN A 216 -11.00 5.27 12.48
N ALA A 217 -9.78 4.75 12.28
CA ALA A 217 -9.25 4.36 10.98
C ALA A 217 -10.10 3.24 10.36
N LEU A 218 -10.47 2.23 11.15
CA LEU A 218 -11.36 1.16 10.69
C LEU A 218 -12.73 1.68 10.26
N ALA A 219 -13.31 2.61 11.03
CA ALA A 219 -14.59 3.23 10.67
C ALA A 219 -14.50 3.94 9.32
N PHE A 220 -13.39 4.66 9.06
CA PHE A 220 -13.13 5.28 7.77
C PHE A 220 -12.97 4.25 6.64
N VAL A 221 -12.23 3.17 6.86
CA VAL A 221 -12.11 2.08 5.88
C VAL A 221 -13.49 1.51 5.55
N LYS A 222 -14.32 1.23 6.57
CA LYS A 222 -15.69 0.75 6.37
C LYS A 222 -16.55 1.72 5.55
N GLN A 223 -16.43 3.01 5.81
CA GLN A 223 -17.14 4.04 5.04
C GLN A 223 -16.74 4.04 3.56
N LYS A 224 -15.45 3.81 3.26
CA LYS A 224 -14.92 3.88 1.89
C LYS A 224 -15.05 2.58 1.11
N VAL A 225 -14.92 1.45 1.75
CA VAL A 225 -15.07 0.12 1.15
C VAL A 225 -16.56 -0.25 1.00
N GLY A 226 -17.39 0.10 1.97
CA GLY A 226 -18.81 -0.26 1.98
C GLY A 226 -19.06 -1.73 2.31
N SER A 227 -20.21 -2.22 1.91
CA SER A 227 -20.55 -3.63 2.00
C SER A 227 -20.03 -4.37 0.77
N VAL A 228 -19.24 -5.42 0.94
CA VAL A 228 -18.60 -6.22 -0.12
C VAL A 228 -18.95 -7.69 -0.03
#